data_e850b7a2e4c741b3b2e288d1da734302
#
_entry.id   e850b7a2e4c741b3b2e288d1da734302
#
_cell.length_a   1.000
_cell.length_b   1.000
_cell.length_c   1.000
_cell.angle_alpha   90.00
_cell.angle_beta   90.00
_cell.angle_gamma   90.00
#
_symmetry.space_group_name_H-M   'P 1'
#
loop_
_entity.id
_entity.type
_entity.pdbx_description
1 polymer ?
#
loop_
_entity_poly.entity_id
_entity_poly.type
_entity_poly.pdbx_seq_one_letter_code
_entity_poly.pdbx_strand_id
1 'polypeptide(L)'
;MIARPPFDKRSQADRRTTSSWELLEQVSATSLDEDYGRVAARRGAQGKGSRRRPKLLAAIALLALGVLIAVTTLQTRSASPVDAQERSSLVSQIHDREADISRLANRNDRLQTDVGTLQSSAEQLGGKGDTLLDALNQARLLTGAIPATGPGLRIVADDEANGQAGSGGTILDVDLQVMVNGLWQAGAEAISINGNRLGSLSAIRTAGRAITVNYNSLIPPYVVTAIGDPDTLEAAFAETPGGQAWFDLETNYGIQFDMDTVDELTLPAVPSERLDTQYAEQLGELP
;
A
#
# COMPACT_ATOMS: atom_id res chain seq x y z
N MET A 1 -34.27 9.72 66.36
CA MET A 1 -34.09 11.14 66.76
C MET A 1 -32.60 11.39 66.94
N ILE A 2 -31.87 11.64 65.85
CA ILE A 2 -30.48 12.11 65.85
C ILE A 2 -30.32 13.03 64.64
N ALA A 3 -29.98 14.30 64.96
CA ALA A 3 -29.94 15.42 64.05
C ALA A 3 -28.73 15.37 63.10
N ARG A 4 -28.95 15.74 61.85
CA ARG A 4 -27.91 16.10 60.89
C ARG A 4 -27.44 17.54 61.07
N PRO A 5 -26.13 17.86 61.00
CA PRO A 5 -25.68 19.24 60.95
C PRO A 5 -25.78 19.81 59.52
N PRO A 6 -25.84 21.13 59.37
CA PRO A 6 -26.13 21.82 58.11
C PRO A 6 -24.90 21.93 57.20
N PHE A 7 -25.16 21.85 55.89
CA PHE A 7 -24.22 22.09 54.80
C PHE A 7 -23.77 23.56 54.76
N ASP A 8 -22.49 23.80 54.91
CA ASP A 8 -21.89 25.10 54.71
C ASP A 8 -21.60 25.30 53.20
N LYS A 9 -22.34 26.27 52.61
CA LYS A 9 -22.17 26.77 51.26
C LYS A 9 -21.19 27.94 51.27
N ARG A 10 -19.90 27.71 51.34
CA ARG A 10 -18.90 28.74 51.00
C ARG A 10 -17.56 28.09 50.70
N SER A 11 -17.31 27.78 49.44
CA SER A 11 -15.98 27.79 48.82
C SER A 11 -16.06 27.33 47.33
N GLN A 12 -16.72 28.15 46.52
CA GLN A 12 -16.55 28.05 45.04
C GLN A 12 -16.23 29.47 44.55
N ALA A 13 -15.02 29.90 44.75
CA ALA A 13 -14.43 31.00 43.99
C ALA A 13 -12.92 31.00 44.28
N ASP A 14 -12.15 30.29 43.50
CA ASP A 14 -10.83 30.70 43.00
C ASP A 14 -10.14 29.55 42.28
N ARG A 15 -10.65 29.19 41.11
CA ARG A 15 -9.78 28.53 40.10
C ARG A 15 -9.28 29.62 39.18
N ARG A 16 -8.25 30.32 39.62
CA ARG A 16 -7.43 31.12 38.72
C ARG A 16 -6.77 30.16 37.73
N THR A 17 -7.08 30.34 36.48
CA THR A 17 -6.33 29.78 35.37
C THR A 17 -4.91 30.36 35.44
N THR A 18 -3.99 29.62 36.01
CA THR A 18 -2.56 29.91 35.90
C THR A 18 -2.20 29.82 34.43
N SER A 19 -1.86 30.97 33.84
CA SER A 19 -1.43 31.03 32.44
C SER A 19 -0.12 30.25 32.28
N SER A 20 0.05 29.58 31.15
CA SER A 20 1.25 28.79 30.81
C SER A 20 2.56 29.58 30.90
N TRP A 21 2.50 30.93 30.94
CA TRP A 21 3.62 31.83 31.16
C TRP A 21 4.12 31.82 32.60
N GLU A 22 3.24 31.79 33.57
CA GLU A 22 3.57 31.80 34.97
C GLU A 22 4.30 30.52 35.43
N LEU A 23 3.96 29.38 34.80
CA LEU A 23 4.66 28.10 35.00
C LEU A 23 6.08 28.08 34.39
N LEU A 24 6.26 28.75 33.22
CA LEU A 24 7.58 28.87 32.61
C LEU A 24 8.50 29.82 33.39
N GLU A 25 7.97 30.88 33.96
CA GLU A 25 8.73 31.84 34.78
C GLU A 25 9.11 31.22 36.14
N GLN A 26 8.24 30.39 36.72
CA GLN A 26 8.51 29.68 37.98
C GLN A 26 9.56 28.55 37.78
N VAL A 27 9.56 27.87 36.64
CA VAL A 27 10.57 26.85 36.32
C VAL A 27 11.93 27.48 36.03
N SER A 28 11.98 28.63 35.37
CA SER A 28 13.24 29.31 35.08
C SER A 28 13.86 30.02 36.31
N ALA A 29 13.06 30.46 37.25
CA ALA A 29 13.55 31.12 38.47
C ALA A 29 14.09 30.14 39.54
N THR A 30 13.65 28.87 39.51
CA THR A 30 13.97 27.94 40.61
C THR A 30 15.09 26.95 40.27
N SER A 31 15.50 26.86 39.00
CA SER A 31 16.37 25.72 38.55
C SER A 31 17.87 25.99 38.47
N LEU A 32 18.33 27.23 38.68
CA LEU A 32 19.75 27.54 38.37
C LEU A 32 20.59 28.13 39.52
N ASP A 33 20.00 28.59 40.64
CA ASP A 33 20.78 29.38 41.61
C ASP A 33 21.24 28.64 42.89
N GLU A 34 20.52 27.61 43.35
CA GLU A 34 20.92 26.94 44.62
C GLU A 34 21.99 25.88 44.44
N ASP A 35 22.05 25.18 43.34
CA ASP A 35 23.06 24.11 43.14
C ASP A 35 24.43 24.67 42.74
N TYR A 36 24.50 25.80 42.05
CA TYR A 36 25.77 26.43 41.73
C TYR A 36 26.45 27.02 42.98
N GLY A 37 25.68 27.57 43.95
CA GLY A 37 26.22 28.04 45.22
C GLY A 37 26.84 26.92 46.08
N ARG A 38 26.23 25.73 46.11
CA ARG A 38 26.71 24.56 46.83
C ARG A 38 27.96 23.92 46.21
N VAL A 39 28.05 23.95 44.89
CA VAL A 39 29.25 23.42 44.19
C VAL A 39 30.41 24.37 44.29
N ALA A 40 30.19 25.69 44.29
CA ALA A 40 31.25 26.70 44.51
C ALA A 40 31.81 26.66 45.92
N ALA A 41 30.97 26.46 46.94
CA ALA A 41 31.40 26.38 48.36
C ALA A 41 32.24 25.07 48.62
N ARG A 42 31.94 23.99 47.93
CA ARG A 42 32.74 22.71 48.01
C ARG A 42 34.11 22.82 47.33
N ARG A 43 34.27 23.70 46.34
CA ARG A 43 35.57 23.92 45.68
C ARG A 43 36.55 24.77 46.46
N GLY A 44 36.06 25.57 47.45
CA GLY A 44 36.89 26.40 48.29
C GLY A 44 37.60 25.67 49.43
N ALA A 45 37.20 24.42 49.77
CA ALA A 45 37.69 23.69 50.92
C ALA A 45 38.68 22.54 50.64
N GLN A 46 39.07 22.32 49.38
CA GLN A 46 40.07 21.30 49.07
C GLN A 46 41.40 21.94 48.70
N GLY A 47 42.32 21.70 49.57
CA GLY A 47 43.67 22.27 49.61
C GLY A 47 44.54 21.96 48.41
N LYS A 48 45.56 22.79 48.25
CA LYS A 48 46.65 22.76 47.29
C LYS A 48 47.34 21.38 47.18
N GLY A 49 46.80 20.54 46.31
CA GLY A 49 47.40 19.27 45.89
C GLY A 49 47.89 19.33 44.46
N SER A 50 49.17 19.23 44.29
CA SER A 50 49.96 18.92 43.08
C SER A 50 49.31 19.19 41.68
N ARG A 51 49.63 20.30 41.07
CA ARG A 51 49.15 20.83 39.77
C ARG A 51 49.63 20.10 38.51
N ARG A 52 50.24 18.93 38.59
CA ARG A 52 50.78 18.25 37.39
C ARG A 52 49.93 17.08 36.86
N ARG A 53 49.13 16.43 37.70
CA ARG A 53 48.30 15.27 37.29
C ARG A 53 46.98 15.62 36.58
N PRO A 54 46.25 16.73 36.87
CA PRO A 54 44.98 17.02 36.15
C PRO A 54 45.17 17.41 34.68
N LYS A 55 46.33 17.99 34.31
CA LYS A 55 46.62 18.34 32.90
C LYS A 55 46.86 17.08 32.06
N LEU A 56 47.44 16.05 32.60
CA LEU A 56 47.71 14.79 31.91
C LEU A 56 46.39 13.99 31.71
N LEU A 57 45.52 13.96 32.69
CA LEU A 57 44.18 13.35 32.57
C LEU A 57 43.30 14.09 31.59
N ALA A 58 43.34 15.43 31.58
CA ALA A 58 42.60 16.25 30.60
C ALA A 58 43.13 16.04 29.18
N ALA A 59 44.44 15.90 28.99
CA ALA A 59 45.06 15.59 27.70
C ALA A 59 44.65 14.20 27.17
N ILE A 60 44.62 13.18 28.07
CA ILE A 60 44.16 11.84 27.74
C ILE A 60 42.68 11.83 27.37
N ALA A 61 41.82 12.55 28.10
CA ALA A 61 40.40 12.69 27.81
C ALA A 61 40.15 13.38 26.47
N LEU A 62 40.89 14.44 26.13
CA LEU A 62 40.82 15.10 24.86
C LEU A 62 41.33 14.21 23.71
N LEU A 63 42.35 13.45 23.92
CA LEU A 63 42.85 12.49 22.92
C LEU A 63 41.86 11.36 22.68
N ALA A 64 41.26 10.81 23.74
CA ALA A 64 40.20 9.81 23.64
C ALA A 64 38.97 10.35 22.89
N LEU A 65 38.56 11.59 23.17
CA LEU A 65 37.47 12.26 22.46
C LEU A 65 37.82 12.50 20.99
N GLY A 66 39.04 12.91 20.68
CA GLY A 66 39.53 13.07 19.32
C GLY A 66 39.55 11.78 18.51
N VAL A 67 39.98 10.68 19.14
CA VAL A 67 39.92 9.34 18.52
C VAL A 67 38.48 8.90 18.27
N LEU A 68 37.58 9.14 19.23
CA LEU A 68 36.17 8.78 19.10
C LEU A 68 35.50 9.55 17.95
N ILE A 69 35.77 10.86 17.83
CA ILE A 69 35.29 11.67 16.69
C ILE A 69 35.91 11.20 15.38
N ALA A 70 37.21 10.85 15.36
CA ALA A 70 37.87 10.32 14.16
C ALA A 70 37.26 8.98 13.73
N VAL A 71 36.99 8.06 14.66
CA VAL A 71 36.36 6.77 14.37
C VAL A 71 34.93 6.96 13.85
N THR A 72 34.13 7.80 14.48
CA THR A 72 32.74 8.07 14.01
C THR A 72 32.72 8.72 12.63
N THR A 73 33.64 9.65 12.33
CA THR A 73 33.71 10.28 10.99
C THR A 73 34.22 9.32 9.91
N LEU A 74 35.13 8.42 10.25
CA LEU A 74 35.60 7.36 9.35
C LEU A 74 34.48 6.33 9.09
N GLN A 75 33.73 5.96 10.12
CA GLN A 75 32.64 4.99 10.03
C GLN A 75 31.45 5.54 9.23
N THR A 76 31.14 6.83 9.39
CA THR A 76 30.09 7.52 8.58
C THR A 76 30.52 7.67 7.10
N ARG A 77 31.81 7.85 6.82
CA ARG A 77 32.32 7.89 5.44
C ARG A 77 32.37 6.52 4.78
N SER A 78 32.47 5.45 5.54
CA SER A 78 32.51 4.08 5.01
C SER A 78 31.12 3.55 4.65
N ALA A 79 30.05 4.10 5.22
CA ALA A 79 28.66 3.73 4.88
C ALA A 79 28.19 4.35 3.54
N SER A 80 28.77 5.50 3.14
CA SER A 80 28.36 6.24 1.94
C SER A 80 28.62 5.53 0.59
N PRO A 81 29.72 4.78 0.39
CA PRO A 81 29.97 4.15 -0.91
C PRO A 81 29.08 2.92 -1.18
N VAL A 82 28.68 2.19 -0.12
CA VAL A 82 27.79 1.02 -0.25
C VAL A 82 26.38 1.48 -0.65
N ASP A 83 25.85 2.50 0.04
CA ASP A 83 24.53 3.07 -0.28
C ASP A 83 24.48 3.67 -1.70
N ALA A 84 25.58 4.30 -2.14
CA ALA A 84 25.68 4.86 -3.50
C ALA A 84 25.72 3.74 -4.57
N GLN A 85 26.40 2.63 -4.28
CA GLN A 85 26.52 1.51 -5.20
C GLN A 85 25.21 0.70 -5.26
N GLU A 86 24.55 0.48 -4.12
CA GLU A 86 23.22 -0.13 -4.08
C GLU A 86 22.18 0.73 -4.82
N ARG A 87 22.21 2.04 -4.60
CA ARG A 87 21.33 2.99 -5.30
C ARG A 87 21.57 2.97 -6.82
N SER A 88 22.82 2.93 -7.26
CA SER A 88 23.14 2.85 -8.70
C SER A 88 22.72 1.52 -9.30
N SER A 89 22.84 0.41 -8.57
CA SER A 89 22.37 -0.90 -9.03
C SER A 89 20.85 -0.97 -9.13
N LEU A 90 20.12 -0.37 -8.16
CA LEU A 90 18.66 -0.28 -8.20
C LEU A 90 18.18 0.60 -9.36
N VAL A 91 18.83 1.74 -9.61
CA VAL A 91 18.52 2.60 -10.76
C VAL A 91 18.76 1.86 -12.09
N SER A 92 19.87 1.11 -12.20
CA SER A 92 20.14 0.28 -13.39
C SER A 92 19.05 -0.79 -13.57
N GLN A 93 18.65 -1.48 -12.49
CA GLN A 93 17.57 -2.47 -12.55
C GLN A 93 16.22 -1.85 -12.96
N ILE A 94 15.92 -0.64 -12.49
CA ILE A 94 14.70 0.08 -12.91
C ILE A 94 14.76 0.36 -14.42
N HIS A 95 15.87 0.90 -14.94
CA HIS A 95 16.02 1.15 -16.38
C HIS A 95 15.96 -0.12 -17.21
N ASP A 96 16.54 -1.23 -16.74
CA ASP A 96 16.45 -2.53 -17.42
C ASP A 96 15.01 -3.02 -17.47
N ARG A 97 14.24 -2.85 -16.37
CA ARG A 97 12.82 -3.21 -16.34
C ARG A 97 11.95 -2.30 -17.20
N GLU A 98 12.23 -1.00 -17.24
CA GLU A 98 11.55 -0.06 -18.14
C GLU A 98 11.80 -0.41 -19.61
N ALA A 99 13.02 -0.80 -19.95
CA ALA A 99 13.37 -1.27 -21.29
C ALA A 99 12.65 -2.60 -21.64
N ASP A 100 12.53 -3.51 -20.67
CA ASP A 100 11.78 -4.76 -20.82
C ASP A 100 10.29 -4.49 -21.06
N ILE A 101 9.68 -3.62 -20.24
CA ILE A 101 8.27 -3.20 -20.40
C ILE A 101 8.06 -2.58 -21.78
N SER A 102 8.93 -1.70 -22.22
CA SER A 102 8.85 -1.08 -23.54
C SER A 102 8.98 -2.10 -24.67
N ARG A 103 9.85 -3.09 -24.53
CA ARG A 103 10.00 -4.20 -25.49
C ARG A 103 8.73 -5.05 -25.57
N LEU A 104 8.16 -5.38 -24.41
CA LEU A 104 6.92 -6.16 -24.33
C LEU A 104 5.73 -5.41 -24.89
N ALA A 105 5.61 -4.10 -24.59
CA ALA A 105 4.58 -3.25 -25.18
C ALA A 105 4.66 -3.22 -26.71
N ASN A 106 5.85 -2.98 -27.24
CA ASN A 106 6.07 -2.99 -28.71
C ASN A 106 5.77 -4.36 -29.34
N ARG A 107 6.04 -5.46 -28.62
CA ARG A 107 5.71 -6.79 -29.09
C ARG A 107 4.20 -7.01 -29.07
N ASN A 108 3.52 -6.52 -28.06
CA ASN A 108 2.06 -6.60 -27.97
C ASN A 108 1.40 -5.83 -29.13
N ASP A 109 1.87 -4.60 -29.40
CA ASP A 109 1.36 -3.79 -30.53
C ASP A 109 1.56 -4.49 -31.89
N ARG A 110 2.72 -5.14 -32.08
CA ARG A 110 2.96 -5.92 -33.30
C ARG A 110 2.02 -7.11 -33.41
N LEU A 111 1.84 -7.87 -32.32
CA LEU A 111 0.93 -9.01 -32.30
C LEU A 111 -0.52 -8.59 -32.54
N GLN A 112 -0.95 -7.44 -32.00
CA GLN A 112 -2.27 -6.89 -32.28
C GLN A 112 -2.42 -6.50 -33.76
N THR A 113 -1.37 -5.91 -34.35
CA THR A 113 -1.34 -5.60 -35.80
C THR A 113 -1.39 -6.88 -36.65
N ASP A 114 -0.62 -7.90 -36.31
CA ASP A 114 -0.62 -9.20 -37.00
C ASP A 114 -1.99 -9.87 -36.91
N VAL A 115 -2.61 -9.84 -35.74
CA VAL A 115 -3.98 -10.34 -35.54
C VAL A 115 -4.97 -9.57 -36.44
N GLY A 116 -4.88 -8.23 -36.50
CA GLY A 116 -5.73 -7.41 -37.38
C GLY A 116 -5.53 -7.76 -38.86
N THR A 117 -4.29 -8.00 -39.28
CA THR A 117 -4.01 -8.39 -40.68
C THR A 117 -4.50 -9.81 -41.00
N LEU A 118 -4.41 -10.74 -40.07
CA LEU A 118 -4.95 -12.08 -40.21
C LEU A 118 -6.48 -12.07 -40.25
N GLN A 119 -7.13 -11.22 -39.44
CA GLN A 119 -8.57 -11.03 -39.45
C GLN A 119 -9.05 -10.50 -40.81
N SER A 120 -8.42 -9.43 -41.31
CA SER A 120 -8.80 -8.87 -42.63
C SER A 120 -8.56 -9.86 -43.78
N SER A 121 -7.54 -10.71 -43.66
CA SER A 121 -7.30 -11.76 -44.63
C SER A 121 -8.36 -12.88 -44.56
N ALA A 122 -8.85 -13.20 -43.37
CA ALA A 122 -9.93 -14.17 -43.19
C ALA A 122 -11.26 -13.66 -43.71
N GLU A 123 -11.56 -12.33 -43.55
CA GLU A 123 -12.71 -11.67 -44.10
C GLU A 123 -12.77 -11.77 -45.62
N GLN A 124 -11.61 -11.79 -46.29
CA GLN A 124 -11.52 -11.94 -47.76
C GLN A 124 -11.85 -13.39 -48.26
N LEU A 125 -11.86 -14.36 -47.34
CA LEU A 125 -12.16 -15.76 -47.66
C LEU A 125 -13.67 -16.09 -47.75
N GLY A 126 -14.57 -15.10 -47.54
CA GLY A 126 -16.02 -15.22 -47.69
C GLY A 126 -16.75 -15.78 -46.46
N GLY A 127 -18.05 -15.80 -46.45
CA GLY A 127 -18.98 -15.94 -45.33
C GLY A 127 -18.78 -17.12 -44.35
N LYS A 128 -17.91 -18.06 -44.63
CA LYS A 128 -17.44 -19.07 -43.63
C LYS A 128 -16.34 -18.47 -42.74
N GLY A 129 -15.64 -17.43 -43.22
CA GLY A 129 -14.63 -16.70 -42.40
C GLY A 129 -15.30 -15.87 -41.33
N ASP A 130 -16.44 -15.23 -41.61
CA ASP A 130 -17.12 -14.33 -40.65
C ASP A 130 -17.58 -15.09 -39.42
N THR A 131 -18.20 -16.25 -39.55
CA THR A 131 -18.65 -17.08 -38.42
C THR A 131 -17.49 -17.60 -37.57
N LEU A 132 -16.35 -17.90 -38.21
CA LEU A 132 -15.15 -18.33 -37.49
C LEU A 132 -14.50 -17.14 -36.71
N LEU A 133 -14.46 -15.97 -37.34
CA LEU A 133 -13.96 -14.76 -36.70
C LEU A 133 -14.81 -14.34 -35.50
N ASP A 134 -16.15 -14.40 -35.62
CA ASP A 134 -17.06 -14.13 -34.53
C ASP A 134 -16.85 -15.12 -33.37
N ALA A 135 -16.75 -16.42 -33.67
CA ALA A 135 -16.46 -17.44 -32.66
C ALA A 135 -15.09 -17.21 -31.99
N LEU A 136 -14.06 -16.85 -32.78
CA LEU A 136 -12.73 -16.52 -32.25
C LEU A 136 -12.76 -15.29 -31.35
N ASN A 137 -13.44 -14.22 -31.76
CA ASN A 137 -13.56 -13.00 -30.97
C ASN A 137 -14.33 -13.26 -29.67
N GLN A 138 -15.40 -14.04 -29.72
CA GLN A 138 -16.13 -14.46 -28.53
C GLN A 138 -15.24 -15.31 -27.58
N ALA A 139 -14.49 -16.26 -28.11
CA ALA A 139 -13.55 -17.05 -27.30
C ALA A 139 -12.45 -16.16 -26.65
N ARG A 140 -11.93 -15.17 -27.40
CA ARG A 140 -10.93 -14.20 -26.91
C ARG A 140 -11.50 -13.29 -25.85
N LEU A 141 -12.77 -12.88 -25.97
CA LEU A 141 -13.44 -12.08 -24.96
C LEU A 141 -13.64 -12.88 -23.66
N LEU A 142 -14.11 -14.12 -23.77
CA LEU A 142 -14.30 -15.05 -22.64
C LEU A 142 -13.00 -15.38 -21.91
N THR A 143 -11.89 -15.53 -22.64
CA THR A 143 -10.57 -15.77 -22.04
C THR A 143 -9.90 -14.49 -21.52
N GLY A 144 -10.46 -13.32 -21.82
CA GLY A 144 -9.86 -12.03 -21.48
C GLY A 144 -8.68 -11.65 -22.37
N ALA A 145 -8.48 -12.33 -23.51
CA ALA A 145 -7.37 -12.07 -24.44
C ALA A 145 -7.49 -10.73 -25.17
N ILE A 146 -8.67 -10.11 -25.16
CA ILE A 146 -8.93 -8.79 -25.69
C ILE A 146 -9.57 -7.88 -24.63
N PRO A 147 -9.42 -6.55 -24.73
CA PRO A 147 -10.13 -5.62 -23.87
C PRO A 147 -11.63 -5.84 -23.94
N ALA A 148 -12.32 -5.57 -22.83
CA ALA A 148 -13.78 -5.65 -22.75
C ALA A 148 -14.34 -4.27 -22.38
N THR A 149 -15.47 -3.91 -22.98
CA THR A 149 -16.20 -2.69 -22.64
C THR A 149 -17.66 -3.04 -22.38
N GLY A 150 -18.26 -2.45 -21.37
CA GLY A 150 -19.67 -2.66 -21.02
C GLY A 150 -20.05 -1.95 -19.74
N PRO A 151 -21.34 -1.96 -19.38
CA PRO A 151 -21.81 -1.46 -18.11
C PRO A 151 -21.38 -2.40 -16.97
N GLY A 152 -21.49 -1.91 -15.74
CA GLY A 152 -21.20 -2.75 -14.59
C GLY A 152 -21.00 -1.99 -13.29
N LEU A 153 -20.22 -2.55 -12.40
CA LEU A 153 -20.02 -2.08 -11.05
C LEU A 153 -18.56 -1.65 -10.84
N ARG A 154 -18.37 -0.50 -10.22
CA ARG A 154 -17.11 0.00 -9.73
C ARG A 154 -17.13 0.00 -8.21
N ILE A 155 -16.18 -0.68 -7.60
CA ILE A 155 -16.01 -0.75 -6.15
C ILE A 155 -14.69 -0.07 -5.80
N VAL A 156 -14.74 0.81 -4.81
CA VAL A 156 -13.55 1.44 -4.23
C VAL A 156 -13.43 0.97 -2.79
N ALA A 157 -12.32 0.34 -2.48
CA ALA A 157 -12.03 -0.15 -1.14
C ALA A 157 -10.71 0.43 -0.64
N ASP A 158 -10.72 1.00 0.56
CA ASP A 158 -9.54 1.61 1.20
C ASP A 158 -9.42 1.14 2.66
N ASP A 159 -8.21 1.16 3.16
CA ASP A 159 -7.91 0.85 4.55
C ASP A 159 -8.61 1.85 5.49
N GLU A 160 -8.78 1.48 6.75
CA GLU A 160 -9.29 2.40 7.77
C GLU A 160 -8.45 3.68 7.83
N ALA A 161 -9.10 4.85 7.76
CA ALA A 161 -8.43 6.16 7.67
C ALA A 161 -7.43 6.47 8.81
N ASN A 162 -7.57 5.80 9.96
CA ASN A 162 -6.69 5.94 11.11
C ASN A 162 -6.07 4.59 11.55
N GLY A 163 -6.19 3.55 10.73
CA GLY A 163 -5.72 2.20 11.04
C GLY A 163 -4.20 2.15 11.18
N GLN A 164 -3.73 1.65 12.32
CA GLN A 164 -2.33 1.24 12.45
C GLN A 164 -2.18 -0.14 11.80
N ALA A 165 -1.10 -0.35 11.07
CA ALA A 165 -0.80 -1.66 10.50
C ALA A 165 -0.88 -2.76 11.58
N GLY A 166 -1.87 -3.65 11.45
CA GLY A 166 -2.13 -4.72 12.41
C GLY A 166 -3.34 -4.52 13.32
N SER A 167 -4.09 -3.41 13.20
CA SER A 167 -5.31 -3.15 13.98
C SER A 167 -6.61 -3.76 13.43
N GLY A 168 -6.54 -4.53 12.34
CA GLY A 168 -7.70 -5.16 11.70
C GLY A 168 -8.37 -4.32 10.60
N GLY A 169 -8.07 -3.01 10.51
CA GLY A 169 -8.60 -2.11 9.49
C GLY A 169 -7.76 -2.03 8.21
N THR A 170 -7.02 -3.09 7.87
CA THR A 170 -6.21 -3.18 6.65
C THR A 170 -6.73 -4.30 5.76
N ILE A 171 -6.94 -4.01 4.50
CA ILE A 171 -7.41 -4.96 3.49
C ILE A 171 -6.32 -5.98 3.20
N LEU A 172 -6.68 -7.26 3.19
CA LEU A 172 -5.80 -8.38 2.91
C LEU A 172 -6.06 -8.92 1.49
N ASP A 173 -5.11 -9.69 0.98
CA ASP A 173 -5.27 -10.38 -0.32
C ASP A 173 -6.45 -11.34 -0.35
N VAL A 174 -6.73 -12.01 0.77
CA VAL A 174 -7.90 -12.89 0.92
C VAL A 174 -9.21 -12.12 0.81
N ASP A 175 -9.29 -10.88 1.31
CA ASP A 175 -10.49 -10.06 1.23
C ASP A 175 -10.79 -9.69 -0.23
N LEU A 176 -9.77 -9.28 -1.00
CA LEU A 176 -9.91 -9.05 -2.44
C LEU A 176 -10.28 -10.33 -3.20
N GLN A 177 -9.74 -11.49 -2.83
CA GLN A 177 -10.14 -12.78 -3.41
C GLN A 177 -11.60 -13.09 -3.14
N VAL A 178 -12.09 -12.84 -1.91
CA VAL A 178 -13.48 -13.03 -1.52
C VAL A 178 -14.41 -12.10 -2.30
N MET A 179 -14.04 -10.81 -2.47
CA MET A 179 -14.76 -9.86 -3.31
C MET A 179 -14.87 -10.35 -4.75
N VAL A 180 -13.75 -10.68 -5.37
CA VAL A 180 -13.71 -11.13 -6.76
C VAL A 180 -14.55 -12.39 -6.97
N ASN A 181 -14.46 -13.36 -6.06
CA ASN A 181 -15.27 -14.57 -6.13
C ASN A 181 -16.78 -14.26 -5.97
N GLY A 182 -17.13 -13.31 -5.10
CA GLY A 182 -18.50 -12.83 -4.97
C GLY A 182 -19.01 -12.17 -6.24
N LEU A 183 -18.20 -11.34 -6.90
CA LEU A 183 -18.55 -10.70 -8.17
C LEU A 183 -18.75 -11.74 -9.31
N TRP A 184 -17.89 -12.77 -9.41
CA TRP A 184 -18.10 -13.86 -10.35
C TRP A 184 -19.41 -14.63 -10.05
N GLN A 185 -19.73 -14.86 -8.78
CA GLN A 185 -20.98 -15.50 -8.37
C GLN A 185 -22.19 -14.63 -8.69
N ALA A 186 -22.07 -13.33 -8.60
CA ALA A 186 -23.10 -12.35 -8.93
C ALA A 186 -23.35 -12.21 -10.45
N GLY A 187 -22.52 -12.84 -11.28
CA GLY A 187 -22.69 -12.83 -12.74
C GLY A 187 -21.81 -11.80 -13.47
N ALA A 188 -20.72 -11.34 -12.84
CA ALA A 188 -19.75 -10.52 -13.56
C ALA A 188 -19.13 -11.30 -14.73
N GLU A 189 -18.96 -10.64 -15.87
CA GLU A 189 -18.39 -11.21 -17.10
C GLU A 189 -16.90 -10.89 -17.24
N ALA A 190 -16.44 -9.84 -16.59
CA ALA A 190 -15.06 -9.39 -16.63
C ALA A 190 -14.73 -8.58 -15.37
N ILE A 191 -13.59 -8.82 -14.75
CA ILE A 191 -13.17 -8.11 -13.54
C ILE A 191 -11.74 -7.60 -13.70
N SER A 192 -11.45 -6.40 -13.18
CA SER A 192 -10.08 -5.91 -13.00
C SER A 192 -9.89 -5.27 -11.63
N ILE A 193 -8.66 -5.28 -11.11
CA ILE A 193 -8.26 -4.58 -9.88
C ILE A 193 -7.15 -3.59 -10.23
N ASN A 194 -7.39 -2.30 -9.97
CA ASN A 194 -6.48 -1.19 -10.32
C ASN A 194 -5.96 -1.33 -11.78
N GLY A 195 -6.88 -1.62 -12.73
CA GLY A 195 -6.55 -1.81 -14.14
C GLY A 195 -5.86 -3.14 -14.49
N ASN A 196 -5.68 -4.05 -13.54
CA ASN A 196 -5.14 -5.39 -13.81
C ASN A 196 -6.29 -6.36 -14.06
N ARG A 197 -6.55 -6.70 -15.33
CA ARG A 197 -7.58 -7.65 -15.73
C ARG A 197 -7.33 -9.02 -15.11
N LEU A 198 -8.37 -9.61 -14.57
CA LEU A 198 -8.35 -10.97 -14.04
C LEU A 198 -8.73 -11.97 -15.13
N GLY A 199 -7.95 -13.01 -15.24
CA GLY A 199 -8.20 -14.19 -16.08
C GLY A 199 -8.07 -15.47 -15.24
N SER A 200 -8.19 -16.61 -15.88
CA SER A 200 -8.15 -17.93 -15.24
C SER A 200 -6.84 -18.24 -14.48
N LEU A 201 -5.73 -17.63 -14.90
CA LEU A 201 -4.41 -17.80 -14.28
C LEU A 201 -3.98 -16.60 -13.44
N SER A 202 -4.87 -15.66 -13.20
CA SER A 202 -4.57 -14.50 -12.36
C SER A 202 -4.43 -14.90 -10.90
N ALA A 203 -3.45 -14.29 -10.24
CA ALA A 203 -3.21 -14.52 -8.82
C ALA A 203 -3.29 -13.19 -8.07
N ILE A 204 -4.05 -13.20 -6.97
CA ILE A 204 -4.10 -12.13 -5.97
C ILE A 204 -3.35 -12.66 -4.76
N ARG A 205 -2.24 -12.02 -4.37
CA ARG A 205 -1.37 -12.52 -3.29
C ARG A 205 -0.71 -11.37 -2.53
N THR A 206 -0.46 -11.58 -1.26
CA THR A 206 0.41 -10.71 -0.48
C THR A 206 1.88 -10.94 -0.83
N ALA A 207 2.62 -9.85 -1.07
CA ALA A 207 4.06 -9.84 -1.26
C ALA A 207 4.68 -8.77 -0.34
N GLY A 208 5.23 -9.20 0.78
CA GLY A 208 5.71 -8.29 1.82
C GLY A 208 4.56 -7.51 2.49
N ARG A 209 4.46 -6.21 2.22
CA ARG A 209 3.38 -5.33 2.73
C ARG A 209 2.39 -4.91 1.65
N ALA A 210 2.58 -5.31 0.43
CA ALA A 210 1.73 -4.96 -0.69
C ALA A 210 0.92 -6.17 -1.16
N ILE A 211 -0.27 -5.93 -1.67
CA ILE A 211 -1.03 -6.94 -2.40
C ILE A 211 -0.58 -6.89 -3.86
N THR A 212 -0.33 -8.04 -4.44
CA THR A 212 0.05 -8.15 -5.85
C THR A 212 -1.05 -8.84 -6.64
N VAL A 213 -1.36 -8.25 -7.79
CA VAL A 213 -2.26 -8.85 -8.78
C VAL A 213 -1.44 -9.05 -10.07
N ASN A 214 -1.35 -10.27 -10.54
CA ASN A 214 -0.55 -10.61 -11.72
C ASN A 214 0.92 -10.12 -11.63
N TYR A 215 1.52 -10.17 -10.42
CA TYR A 215 2.84 -9.64 -10.05
C TYR A 215 2.96 -8.11 -10.03
N ASN A 216 1.91 -7.37 -10.35
CA ASN A 216 1.87 -5.91 -10.15
C ASN A 216 1.53 -5.61 -8.70
N SER A 217 2.39 -4.88 -8.01
CA SER A 217 2.15 -4.45 -6.63
C SER A 217 1.11 -3.33 -6.60
N LEU A 218 0.10 -3.50 -5.78
CA LEU A 218 -0.98 -2.55 -5.58
C LEU A 218 -0.91 -1.97 -4.17
N ILE A 219 -1.37 -0.74 -4.06
CA ILE A 219 -1.54 -0.03 -2.79
C ILE A 219 -2.98 0.48 -2.71
N PRO A 220 -3.57 0.63 -1.52
CA PRO A 220 -4.87 1.28 -1.36
C PRO A 220 -4.89 2.70 -1.96
N PRO A 221 -6.05 3.20 -2.45
CA PRO A 221 -7.30 2.47 -2.55
C PRO A 221 -7.29 1.42 -3.65
N TYR A 222 -8.00 0.30 -3.41
CA TYR A 222 -8.19 -0.76 -4.40
C TYR A 222 -9.47 -0.47 -5.19
N VAL A 223 -9.31 -0.23 -6.48
CA VAL A 223 -10.43 -0.01 -7.41
C VAL A 223 -10.71 -1.30 -8.15
N VAL A 224 -11.80 -1.95 -7.79
CA VAL A 224 -12.29 -3.16 -8.46
C VAL A 224 -13.39 -2.76 -9.44
N THR A 225 -13.25 -3.14 -10.70
CA THR A 225 -14.25 -2.90 -11.74
C THR A 225 -14.73 -4.23 -12.28
N ALA A 226 -16.05 -4.38 -12.40
CA ALA A 226 -16.68 -5.59 -12.88
C ALA A 226 -17.70 -5.25 -13.95
N ILE A 227 -17.55 -5.77 -15.16
CA ILE A 227 -18.54 -5.69 -16.21
C ILE A 227 -19.60 -6.75 -15.97
N GLY A 228 -20.87 -6.39 -16.10
CA GLY A 228 -22.03 -7.26 -15.93
C GLY A 228 -23.33 -6.48 -16.05
N ASP A 229 -24.44 -7.13 -15.79
CA ASP A 229 -25.77 -6.50 -15.85
C ASP A 229 -25.88 -5.38 -14.80
N PRO A 230 -25.99 -4.10 -15.19
CA PRO A 230 -26.02 -2.96 -14.28
C PRO A 230 -27.24 -2.95 -13.35
N ASP A 231 -28.34 -3.56 -13.76
CA ASP A 231 -29.60 -3.57 -13.00
C ASP A 231 -29.58 -4.61 -11.86
N THR A 232 -28.74 -5.64 -11.98
CA THR A 232 -28.79 -6.78 -11.04
C THR A 232 -27.45 -7.05 -10.33
N LEU A 233 -26.31 -6.67 -10.91
CA LEU A 233 -24.99 -7.06 -10.44
C LEU A 233 -24.70 -6.58 -9.00
N GLU A 234 -25.06 -5.35 -8.67
CA GLU A 234 -24.85 -4.79 -7.33
C GLU A 234 -25.67 -5.55 -6.27
N ALA A 235 -26.97 -5.72 -6.51
CA ALA A 235 -27.85 -6.44 -5.61
C ALA A 235 -27.45 -7.91 -5.49
N ALA A 236 -27.11 -8.57 -6.60
CA ALA A 236 -26.67 -9.95 -6.60
C ALA A 236 -25.34 -10.11 -5.85
N PHE A 237 -24.39 -9.17 -6.01
CA PHE A 237 -23.13 -9.19 -5.25
C PHE A 237 -23.40 -9.05 -3.74
N ALA A 238 -24.27 -8.12 -3.34
CA ALA A 238 -24.61 -7.91 -1.93
C ALA A 238 -25.20 -9.16 -1.26
N GLU A 239 -25.89 -10.01 -2.03
CA GLU A 239 -26.45 -11.29 -1.55
C GLU A 239 -25.41 -12.42 -1.48
N THR A 240 -24.24 -12.30 -2.14
CA THR A 240 -23.19 -13.31 -2.07
C THR A 240 -22.51 -13.32 -0.71
N PRO A 241 -21.93 -14.46 -0.28
CA PRO A 241 -21.09 -14.51 0.91
C PRO A 241 -19.91 -13.52 0.84
N GLY A 242 -19.41 -13.24 -0.38
CA GLY A 242 -18.37 -12.26 -0.61
C GLY A 242 -18.80 -10.84 -0.31
N GLY A 243 -19.97 -10.43 -0.81
CA GLY A 243 -20.55 -9.12 -0.52
C GLY A 243 -20.84 -8.92 0.95
N GLN A 244 -21.46 -9.92 1.59
CA GLN A 244 -21.77 -9.88 3.03
C GLN A 244 -20.50 -9.75 3.89
N ALA A 245 -19.42 -10.48 3.53
CA ALA A 245 -18.15 -10.37 4.23
C ALA A 245 -17.56 -8.94 4.12
N TRP A 246 -17.72 -8.25 2.99
CA TRP A 246 -17.26 -6.89 2.82
C TRP A 246 -18.07 -5.87 3.61
N PHE A 247 -19.39 -6.01 3.70
CA PHE A 247 -20.21 -5.19 4.60
C PHE A 247 -19.87 -5.43 6.08
N ASP A 248 -19.50 -6.65 6.44
CA ASP A 248 -19.00 -6.96 7.78
C ASP A 248 -17.63 -6.30 8.05
N LEU A 249 -16.73 -6.27 7.06
CA LEU A 249 -15.44 -5.58 7.15
C LEU A 249 -15.63 -4.07 7.32
N GLU A 250 -16.50 -3.45 6.54
CA GLU A 250 -16.86 -2.04 6.69
C GLU A 250 -17.40 -1.75 8.10
N THR A 251 -18.37 -2.53 8.55
CA THR A 251 -19.08 -2.28 9.82
C THR A 251 -18.19 -2.53 11.04
N ASN A 252 -17.40 -3.60 11.03
CA ASN A 252 -16.67 -4.07 12.22
C ASN A 252 -15.22 -3.58 12.27
N TYR A 253 -14.61 -3.26 11.13
CA TYR A 253 -13.18 -2.88 11.04
C TYR A 253 -12.95 -1.49 10.45
N GLY A 254 -14.02 -0.77 10.06
CA GLY A 254 -13.93 0.60 9.56
C GLY A 254 -13.23 0.73 8.20
N ILE A 255 -13.15 -0.35 7.43
CA ILE A 255 -12.68 -0.32 6.04
C ILE A 255 -13.63 0.55 5.23
N GLN A 256 -13.08 1.42 4.40
CA GLN A 256 -13.89 2.22 3.49
C GLN A 256 -14.27 1.36 2.28
N PHE A 257 -15.56 1.28 2.01
CA PHE A 257 -16.11 0.45 0.94
C PHE A 257 -17.27 1.17 0.27
N ASP A 258 -17.10 1.49 -1.00
CA ASP A 258 -18.09 2.23 -1.80
C ASP A 258 -18.33 1.52 -3.12
N MET A 259 -19.59 1.48 -3.57
CA MET A 259 -20.01 0.80 -4.80
C MET A 259 -20.83 1.74 -5.66
N ASP A 260 -20.45 1.87 -6.93
CA ASP A 260 -21.12 2.68 -7.92
C ASP A 260 -21.45 1.85 -9.17
N THR A 261 -22.69 1.92 -9.64
CA THR A 261 -23.05 1.41 -10.96
C THR A 261 -22.57 2.39 -12.03
N VAL A 262 -21.92 1.88 -13.08
CA VAL A 262 -21.33 2.68 -14.16
C VAL A 262 -21.82 2.17 -15.51
N ASP A 263 -22.30 3.10 -16.35
CA ASP A 263 -22.86 2.77 -17.68
C ASP A 263 -21.83 2.24 -18.66
N GLU A 264 -20.56 2.64 -18.54
CA GLU A 264 -19.49 2.22 -19.43
C GLU A 264 -18.17 2.06 -18.68
N LEU A 265 -17.69 0.85 -18.60
CA LEU A 265 -16.38 0.46 -18.08
C LEU A 265 -15.54 -0.10 -19.23
N THR A 266 -14.26 0.23 -19.25
CA THR A 266 -13.29 -0.40 -20.16
C THR A 266 -12.23 -1.12 -19.35
N LEU A 267 -12.14 -2.42 -19.51
CA LEU A 267 -11.18 -3.30 -18.87
C LEU A 267 -10.12 -3.73 -19.90
N PRO A 268 -8.82 -3.69 -19.55
CA PRO A 268 -7.75 -4.11 -20.46
C PRO A 268 -7.81 -5.61 -20.74
N ALA A 269 -6.99 -6.08 -21.68
CA ALA A 269 -6.75 -7.50 -21.86
C ALA A 269 -5.91 -8.07 -20.71
N VAL A 270 -6.03 -9.37 -20.47
CA VAL A 270 -5.10 -10.12 -19.63
C VAL A 270 -3.72 -10.15 -20.33
N PRO A 271 -2.61 -9.95 -19.61
CA PRO A 271 -1.29 -10.08 -20.21
C PRO A 271 -1.09 -11.43 -20.92
N SER A 272 -0.50 -11.39 -22.11
CA SER A 272 -0.36 -12.57 -22.97
C SER A 272 0.36 -13.75 -22.30
N GLU A 273 1.34 -13.45 -21.43
CA GLU A 273 2.08 -14.46 -20.66
C GLU A 273 1.17 -15.28 -19.72
N ARG A 274 -0.05 -14.80 -19.46
CA ARG A 274 -1.06 -15.46 -18.64
C ARG A 274 -2.08 -16.26 -19.45
N LEU A 275 -1.98 -16.20 -20.76
CA LEU A 275 -2.84 -16.93 -21.69
C LEU A 275 -2.10 -18.11 -22.35
N ASP A 276 -0.77 -18.12 -22.27
CA ASP A 276 0.03 -19.19 -22.86
C ASP A 276 -0.15 -20.50 -22.08
N THR A 277 -0.48 -21.56 -22.82
CA THR A 277 -0.52 -22.93 -22.32
C THR A 277 0.82 -23.57 -22.61
N GLN A 278 1.56 -23.99 -21.58
CA GLN A 278 2.89 -24.56 -21.73
C GLN A 278 2.86 -26.08 -22.06
N TYR A 279 1.81 -26.77 -21.61
CA TYR A 279 1.73 -28.25 -21.71
C TYR A 279 0.38 -28.72 -22.24
N ALA A 280 -0.61 -27.84 -22.44
CA ALA A 280 -1.88 -28.23 -23.02
C ALA A 280 -1.81 -28.10 -24.51
N GLU A 281 -2.11 -29.19 -25.21
CA GLU A 281 -2.21 -29.29 -26.69
C GLU A 281 -3.68 -29.32 -27.09
N GLN A 282 -3.98 -28.76 -28.24
CA GLN A 282 -5.33 -28.86 -28.81
C GLN A 282 -5.64 -30.33 -29.08
N LEU A 283 -6.73 -30.83 -28.53
CA LEU A 283 -7.24 -32.14 -28.88
C LEU A 283 -7.61 -32.10 -30.39
N GLY A 284 -7.04 -33.00 -31.20
CA GLY A 284 -7.32 -33.03 -32.62
C GLY A 284 -8.83 -33.08 -32.90
N GLU A 285 -9.22 -32.65 -34.10
CA GLU A 285 -10.64 -32.55 -34.52
C GLU A 285 -11.46 -33.70 -33.94
N LEU A 286 -12.49 -33.34 -33.15
CA LEU A 286 -13.52 -34.29 -32.76
C LEU A 286 -14.21 -34.77 -34.05
N PRO A 287 -14.39 -36.06 -34.25
CA PRO A 287 -14.97 -36.66 -35.45
C PRO A 287 -16.42 -36.20 -35.67
#